data_1c70cb9fd5fda46ff342052419487931
#
_entry.id   1c70cb9fd5fda46ff342052419487931
#
_cell.length_a   1.000
_cell.length_b   1.000
_cell.length_c   1.000
_cell.angle_alpha   90.00
_cell.angle_beta   90.00
_cell.angle_gamma   90.00
#
_symmetry.space_group_name_H-M   'P 1'
#
loop_
_entity.id
_entity.type
_entity.pdbx_description
1 polymer ?
#
loop_
_entity_poly.entity_id
_entity_poly.type
_entity_poly.pdbx_seq_one_letter_code
_entity_poly.pdbx_strand_id
1 'polypeptide(L)'
;MNSSIIQNLFIDGPAGKLEVILGEPRSIPKGLAIIAHPHPLHGGTMDNKVIHTLFTTLLELEFVVAKFNFRGVGKSEGVYDHGRGETKDAITIAQMLRHQFNDHTADLPLLLAGFSFGGAIQLHAAKRLNPEYLILIAPSVVNLDAPSVPETAQYALIIQGDRDDIVLPDRLLAWATPQSQPITFIPGAEHFFHGKLAILKQVILNAFKNRI
;
A
#
# COMPACT_ATOMS: atom_id res chain seq x y z
N MET A 1 25.81 -4.78 2.59
CA MET A 1 24.42 -4.32 2.78
C MET A 1 24.27 -3.00 2.04
N ASN A 2 23.54 -2.95 0.94
CA ASN A 2 23.27 -1.70 0.22
C ASN A 2 22.23 -0.91 1.02
N SER A 3 22.67 0.08 1.80
CA SER A 3 21.74 0.94 2.54
C SER A 3 21.03 1.87 1.56
N SER A 4 19.69 1.75 1.47
CA SER A 4 18.83 2.67 0.72
C SER A 4 18.97 4.12 1.23
N ILE A 5 18.67 5.09 0.39
CA ILE A 5 18.59 6.50 0.78
C ILE A 5 17.18 6.76 1.32
N ILE A 6 17.09 7.29 2.53
CA ILE A 6 15.80 7.59 3.18
C ILE A 6 15.70 9.10 3.39
N GLN A 7 14.58 9.68 2.97
CA GLN A 7 14.30 11.11 3.09
C GLN A 7 12.93 11.33 3.77
N ASN A 8 12.88 12.31 4.68
CA ASN A 8 11.63 12.81 5.24
C ASN A 8 11.28 14.11 4.53
N LEU A 9 10.09 14.19 3.98
CA LEU A 9 9.65 15.36 3.22
C LEU A 9 8.19 15.68 3.47
N PHE A 10 7.81 16.88 3.06
CA PHE A 10 6.42 17.31 2.98
C PHE A 10 6.10 17.63 1.54
N ILE A 11 4.96 17.16 1.06
CA ILE A 11 4.46 17.50 -0.27
C ILE A 11 3.13 18.23 -0.15
N ASP A 12 2.83 19.09 -1.12
CA ASP A 12 1.55 19.76 -1.18
C ASP A 12 0.46 18.77 -1.60
N GLY A 13 -0.45 18.48 -0.67
CA GLY A 13 -1.60 17.61 -0.86
C GLY A 13 -2.90 18.39 -1.06
N PRO A 14 -4.01 17.71 -1.37
CA PRO A 14 -5.29 18.36 -1.67
C PRO A 14 -5.94 19.08 -0.48
N ALA A 15 -5.51 18.80 0.75
CA ALA A 15 -6.05 19.40 1.98
C ALA A 15 -4.95 20.02 2.87
N GLY A 16 -3.80 20.33 2.29
CA GLY A 16 -2.62 20.82 2.98
C GLY A 16 -1.44 19.88 2.83
N LYS A 17 -0.36 20.12 3.55
CA LYS A 17 0.88 19.32 3.45
C LYS A 17 0.69 17.89 3.94
N LEU A 18 1.25 16.95 3.21
CA LEU A 18 1.31 15.53 3.58
C LEU A 18 2.74 15.16 4.01
N GLU A 19 2.85 14.52 5.17
CA GLU A 19 4.11 13.97 5.70
C GLU A 19 4.45 12.66 4.98
N VAL A 20 5.64 12.57 4.40
CA VAL A 20 6.09 11.47 3.56
C VAL A 20 7.47 11.00 3.99
N ILE A 21 7.68 9.70 4.00
CA ILE A 21 9.00 9.07 4.02
C ILE A 21 9.24 8.41 2.67
N LEU A 22 10.23 8.90 1.96
CA LEU A 22 10.68 8.39 0.67
C LEU A 22 11.92 7.53 0.86
N GLY A 23 11.90 6.32 0.32
CA GLY A 23 13.04 5.43 0.26
C GLY A 23 13.45 5.15 -1.19
N GLU A 24 14.72 5.29 -1.50
CA GLU A 24 15.28 5.02 -2.81
C GLU A 24 16.30 3.88 -2.72
N PRO A 25 16.21 2.85 -3.60
CA PRO A 25 17.26 1.84 -3.69
C PRO A 25 18.53 2.48 -4.26
N ARG A 26 19.71 1.90 -3.99
CA ARG A 26 20.96 2.35 -4.62
C ARG A 26 21.17 1.77 -6.02
N SER A 27 20.46 0.71 -6.35
CA SER A 27 20.39 0.13 -7.68
C SER A 27 19.47 0.95 -8.57
N ILE A 28 19.45 0.63 -9.86
CA ILE A 28 18.44 1.17 -10.79
C ILE A 28 17.07 0.71 -10.29
N PRO A 29 16.13 1.63 -10.06
CA PRO A 29 14.79 1.27 -9.60
C PRO A 29 14.06 0.39 -10.60
N LYS A 30 13.34 -0.61 -10.08
CA LYS A 30 12.49 -1.52 -10.88
C LYS A 30 11.03 -1.09 -10.93
N GLY A 31 10.65 -0.09 -10.13
CA GLY A 31 9.30 0.43 -10.07
C GLY A 31 9.13 1.49 -8.99
N LEU A 32 7.95 2.05 -8.97
CA LEU A 32 7.49 3.03 -7.98
C LEU A 32 6.45 2.37 -7.07
N ALA A 33 6.52 2.59 -5.77
CA ALA A 33 5.54 2.05 -4.83
C ALA A 33 5.05 3.10 -3.84
N ILE A 34 3.74 3.11 -3.58
CA ILE A 34 3.16 3.89 -2.49
C ILE A 34 2.49 2.97 -1.48
N ILE A 35 2.62 3.30 -0.19
CA ILE A 35 2.09 2.50 0.90
C ILE A 35 1.12 3.33 1.74
N ALA A 36 -0.12 2.87 1.84
CA ALA A 36 -1.20 3.48 2.60
C ALA A 36 -1.43 2.75 3.93
N HIS A 37 -1.46 3.53 5.03
CA HIS A 37 -1.57 3.02 6.40
C HIS A 37 -3.00 2.66 6.82
N PRO A 38 -3.20 1.91 7.95
CA PRO A 38 -4.52 1.56 8.44
C PRO A 38 -5.30 2.78 8.96
N HIS A 39 -6.51 2.53 9.49
CA HIS A 39 -7.52 3.55 9.75
C HIS A 39 -7.02 4.72 10.62
N PRO A 40 -7.10 5.98 10.12
CA PRO A 40 -6.61 7.18 10.81
C PRO A 40 -7.16 7.34 12.23
N LEU A 41 -8.47 7.20 12.40
CA LEU A 41 -9.13 7.40 13.70
C LEU A 41 -8.93 6.26 14.71
N HIS A 42 -8.31 5.15 14.28
CA HIS A 42 -7.98 4.01 15.15
C HIS A 42 -6.46 3.91 15.40
N GLY A 43 -5.76 5.03 15.38
CA GLY A 43 -4.31 5.10 15.64
C GLY A 43 -3.44 4.63 14.47
N GLY A 44 -4.01 4.52 13.27
CA GLY A 44 -3.25 4.20 12.07
C GLY A 44 -2.29 5.32 11.68
N THR A 45 -1.04 4.96 11.43
CA THR A 45 0.02 5.87 10.96
C THR A 45 0.95 5.14 10.00
N MET A 46 1.77 5.88 9.26
CA MET A 46 2.83 5.30 8.40
C MET A 46 3.91 4.54 9.19
N ASP A 47 3.95 4.67 10.53
CA ASP A 47 4.90 3.96 11.39
C ASP A 47 4.38 2.63 11.93
N ASN A 48 3.18 2.21 11.51
CA ASN A 48 2.64 0.88 11.81
C ASN A 48 3.62 -0.22 11.36
N LYS A 49 3.73 -1.31 12.14
CA LYS A 49 4.71 -2.39 11.89
C LYS A 49 4.47 -3.12 10.55
N VAL A 50 3.22 -3.28 10.12
CA VAL A 50 2.90 -3.86 8.81
C VAL A 50 3.36 -2.92 7.69
N ILE A 51 3.13 -1.60 7.84
CA ILE A 51 3.59 -0.58 6.90
C ILE A 51 5.13 -0.54 6.82
N HIS A 52 5.80 -0.63 7.97
CA HIS A 52 7.26 -0.71 8.00
C HIS A 52 7.79 -1.99 7.30
N THR A 53 7.11 -3.12 7.50
CA THR A 53 7.45 -4.38 6.82
C THR A 53 7.28 -4.26 5.30
N LEU A 54 6.17 -3.68 4.83
CA LEU A 54 5.96 -3.37 3.42
C LEU A 54 7.06 -2.49 2.86
N PHE A 55 7.36 -1.37 3.54
CA PHE A 55 8.36 -0.39 3.13
C PHE A 55 9.74 -1.02 2.93
N THR A 56 10.21 -1.76 3.94
CA THR A 56 11.53 -2.41 3.87
C THR A 56 11.57 -3.53 2.84
N THR A 57 10.47 -4.27 2.65
CA THR A 57 10.38 -5.36 1.67
C THR A 57 10.40 -4.81 0.24
N LEU A 58 9.67 -3.73 -0.03
CA LEU A 58 9.63 -3.13 -1.37
C LEU A 58 10.95 -2.44 -1.73
N LEU A 59 11.67 -1.87 -0.76
CA LEU A 59 13.04 -1.39 -0.97
C LEU A 59 14.01 -2.53 -1.30
N GLU A 60 13.87 -3.69 -0.66
CA GLU A 60 14.65 -4.89 -0.96
C GLU A 60 14.35 -5.42 -2.37
N LEU A 61 13.14 -5.23 -2.86
CA LEU A 61 12.71 -5.52 -4.24
C LEU A 61 13.11 -4.40 -5.23
N GLU A 62 13.90 -3.43 -4.79
CA GLU A 62 14.45 -2.34 -5.61
C GLU A 62 13.40 -1.36 -6.16
N PHE A 63 12.26 -1.18 -5.45
CA PHE A 63 11.34 -0.08 -5.74
C PHE A 63 11.79 1.23 -5.10
N VAL A 64 11.48 2.36 -5.72
CA VAL A 64 11.35 3.64 -5.03
C VAL A 64 10.05 3.59 -4.24
N VAL A 65 10.10 3.79 -2.93
CA VAL A 65 8.96 3.57 -2.04
C VAL A 65 8.60 4.83 -1.27
N ALA A 66 7.36 5.28 -1.37
CA ALA A 66 6.80 6.30 -0.49
C ALA A 66 5.79 5.69 0.47
N LYS A 67 6.00 5.89 1.79
CA LYS A 67 4.97 5.74 2.81
C LYS A 67 4.62 7.13 3.34
N PHE A 68 3.37 7.38 3.67
CA PHE A 68 2.91 8.70 4.06
C PHE A 68 1.82 8.63 5.13
N ASN A 69 1.64 9.71 5.86
CA ASN A 69 0.50 9.90 6.73
C ASN A 69 -0.64 10.55 5.95
N PHE A 70 -1.83 9.93 6.00
CA PHE A 70 -3.06 10.55 5.48
C PHE A 70 -3.33 11.89 6.16
N ARG A 71 -4.16 12.73 5.53
CA ARG A 71 -4.65 13.98 6.10
C ARG A 71 -5.10 13.82 7.55
N GLY A 72 -4.71 14.78 8.40
CA GLY A 72 -5.05 14.78 9.82
C GLY A 72 -4.31 13.77 10.68
N VAL A 73 -3.29 13.06 10.14
CA VAL A 73 -2.47 12.09 10.86
C VAL A 73 -1.02 12.57 10.96
N GLY A 74 -0.40 12.40 12.12
CA GLY A 74 0.98 12.84 12.35
C GLY A 74 1.16 14.31 12.10
N LYS A 75 2.04 14.67 11.17
CA LYS A 75 2.28 16.05 10.74
C LYS A 75 1.56 16.40 9.43
N SER A 76 0.73 15.52 8.90
CA SER A 76 -0.11 15.82 7.74
C SER A 76 -1.25 16.75 8.11
N GLU A 77 -1.44 17.80 7.34
CA GLU A 77 -2.52 18.76 7.51
C GLU A 77 -3.87 18.19 7.03
N GLY A 78 -4.95 18.95 7.30
CA GLY A 78 -6.31 18.56 6.93
C GLY A 78 -7.01 17.73 8.01
N VAL A 79 -8.13 17.11 7.63
CA VAL A 79 -8.96 16.29 8.52
C VAL A 79 -9.44 15.05 7.79
N TYR A 80 -9.74 13.98 8.53
CA TYR A 80 -10.30 12.74 8.01
C TYR A 80 -11.57 12.96 7.19
N ASP A 81 -11.66 12.38 5.99
CA ASP A 81 -12.75 12.58 5.04
C ASP A 81 -13.36 11.25 4.54
N HIS A 82 -13.54 10.31 5.46
CA HIS A 82 -14.25 9.04 5.22
C HIS A 82 -13.78 8.27 3.97
N GLY A 83 -12.48 8.30 3.68
CA GLY A 83 -11.85 7.61 2.55
C GLY A 83 -11.80 8.43 1.24
N ARG A 84 -12.67 9.44 1.07
CA ARG A 84 -12.71 10.24 -0.17
C ARG A 84 -11.50 11.15 -0.32
N GLY A 85 -11.16 11.83 0.76
CA GLY A 85 -9.98 12.68 0.82
C GLY A 85 -8.70 11.88 0.84
N GLU A 86 -8.65 10.81 1.62
CA GLU A 86 -7.51 9.90 1.74
C GLU A 86 -7.17 9.25 0.40
N THR A 87 -8.17 8.94 -0.44
CA THR A 87 -7.95 8.48 -1.82
C THR A 87 -7.24 9.54 -2.67
N LYS A 88 -7.63 10.81 -2.52
CA LYS A 88 -6.97 11.92 -3.25
C LYS A 88 -5.53 12.11 -2.75
N ASP A 89 -5.27 11.94 -1.45
CA ASP A 89 -3.91 11.98 -0.90
C ASP A 89 -3.04 10.90 -1.55
N ALA A 90 -3.50 9.64 -1.58
CA ALA A 90 -2.78 8.54 -2.21
C ALA A 90 -2.49 8.81 -3.70
N ILE A 91 -3.47 9.34 -4.45
CA ILE A 91 -3.29 9.71 -5.86
C ILE A 91 -2.22 10.79 -6.00
N THR A 92 -2.22 11.80 -5.14
CA THR A 92 -1.22 12.89 -5.17
C THR A 92 0.19 12.37 -4.93
N ILE A 93 0.38 11.46 -3.96
CA ILE A 93 1.68 10.83 -3.69
C ILE A 93 2.17 10.03 -4.92
N ALA A 94 1.29 9.24 -5.55
CA ALA A 94 1.65 8.46 -6.74
C ALA A 94 2.04 9.37 -7.93
N GLN A 95 1.31 10.46 -8.12
CA GLN A 95 1.60 11.43 -9.18
C GLN A 95 2.93 12.14 -8.94
N MET A 96 3.25 12.48 -7.69
CA MET A 96 4.54 13.06 -7.31
C MET A 96 5.69 12.09 -7.64
N LEU A 97 5.56 10.79 -7.27
CA LEU A 97 6.59 9.80 -7.60
C LEU A 97 6.78 9.66 -9.11
N ARG A 98 5.67 9.54 -9.87
CA ARG A 98 5.76 9.46 -11.33
C ARG A 98 6.42 10.69 -11.94
N HIS A 99 6.10 11.87 -11.46
CA HIS A 99 6.71 13.11 -11.95
C HIS A 99 8.22 13.20 -11.63
N GLN A 100 8.63 12.70 -10.46
CA GLN A 100 10.01 12.79 -10.01
C GLN A 100 10.92 11.72 -10.61
N PHE A 101 10.41 10.50 -10.83
CA PHE A 101 11.22 9.33 -11.15
C PHE A 101 10.98 8.74 -12.55
N ASN A 102 9.88 9.05 -13.23
CA ASN A 102 9.74 8.68 -14.62
C ASN A 102 10.48 9.70 -15.48
N ASP A 103 11.53 9.24 -16.12
CA ASP A 103 12.16 10.01 -17.18
C ASP A 103 11.48 9.76 -18.52
N HIS A 104 11.84 10.52 -19.55
CA HIS A 104 11.24 10.43 -20.88
C HIS A 104 11.57 9.12 -21.62
N THR A 105 12.33 8.20 -21.02
CA THR A 105 12.86 6.99 -21.68
C THR A 105 12.23 5.70 -21.15
N ALA A 106 11.68 5.67 -19.93
CA ALA A 106 11.00 4.50 -19.37
C ALA A 106 9.98 4.89 -18.29
N ASP A 107 8.75 4.43 -18.46
CA ASP A 107 7.73 4.47 -17.43
C ASP A 107 7.95 3.31 -16.45
N LEU A 108 8.37 3.63 -15.23
CA LEU A 108 8.49 2.65 -14.17
C LEU A 108 7.12 2.13 -13.74
N PRO A 109 6.93 0.81 -13.58
CA PRO A 109 5.66 0.25 -13.15
C PRO A 109 5.27 0.77 -11.75
N LEU A 110 3.99 1.07 -11.56
CA LEU A 110 3.44 1.53 -10.30
C LEU A 110 2.87 0.37 -9.48
N LEU A 111 3.26 0.29 -8.22
CA LEU A 111 2.73 -0.62 -7.23
C LEU A 111 1.98 0.17 -6.15
N LEU A 112 0.71 -0.17 -5.91
CA LEU A 112 -0.06 0.35 -4.79
C LEU A 112 -0.13 -0.71 -3.69
N ALA A 113 0.38 -0.38 -2.50
CA ALA A 113 0.32 -1.24 -1.34
C ALA A 113 -0.50 -0.60 -0.21
N GLY A 114 -1.23 -1.40 0.54
CA GLY A 114 -2.00 -0.87 1.67
C GLY A 114 -2.40 -1.93 2.68
N PHE A 115 -2.55 -1.49 3.92
CA PHE A 115 -3.01 -2.32 5.03
C PHE A 115 -4.36 -1.86 5.53
N SER A 116 -5.31 -2.78 5.70
CA SER A 116 -6.63 -2.53 6.28
C SER A 116 -7.39 -1.42 5.52
N PHE A 117 -7.70 -0.30 6.17
CA PHE A 117 -8.23 0.91 5.55
C PHE A 117 -7.40 1.34 4.33
N GLY A 118 -6.06 1.39 4.48
CA GLY A 118 -5.16 1.76 3.39
C GLY A 118 -5.27 0.83 2.18
N GLY A 119 -5.53 -0.46 2.39
CA GLY A 119 -5.78 -1.41 1.29
C GLY A 119 -7.03 -1.06 0.47
N ALA A 120 -8.12 -0.68 1.14
CA ALA A 120 -9.34 -0.23 0.46
C ALA A 120 -9.13 1.12 -0.26
N ILE A 121 -8.39 2.06 0.36
CA ILE A 121 -8.02 3.34 -0.28
C ILE A 121 -7.22 3.10 -1.57
N GLN A 122 -6.28 2.15 -1.56
CA GLN A 122 -5.50 1.82 -2.75
C GLN A 122 -6.37 1.24 -3.88
N LEU A 123 -7.41 0.47 -3.57
CA LEU A 123 -8.38 0.01 -4.59
C LEU A 123 -9.15 1.19 -5.21
N HIS A 124 -9.56 2.18 -4.41
CA HIS A 124 -10.19 3.39 -4.94
C HIS A 124 -9.22 4.23 -5.79
N ALA A 125 -7.97 4.37 -5.36
CA ALA A 125 -6.94 5.09 -6.10
C ALA A 125 -6.57 4.39 -7.42
N ALA A 126 -6.57 3.06 -7.43
CA ALA A 126 -6.23 2.23 -8.58
C ALA A 126 -7.11 2.51 -9.80
N LYS A 127 -8.39 2.87 -9.60
CA LYS A 127 -9.30 3.28 -10.71
C LYS A 127 -8.79 4.46 -11.54
N ARG A 128 -7.94 5.31 -10.97
CA ARG A 128 -7.39 6.49 -11.64
C ARG A 128 -5.92 6.34 -12.02
N LEU A 129 -5.20 5.54 -11.24
CA LEU A 129 -3.75 5.42 -11.37
C LEU A 129 -3.35 4.31 -12.34
N ASN A 130 -4.24 3.33 -12.60
CA ASN A 130 -3.96 2.14 -13.40
C ASN A 130 -2.60 1.50 -13.02
N PRO A 131 -2.46 1.02 -11.77
CA PRO A 131 -1.21 0.40 -11.34
C PRO A 131 -1.00 -0.94 -12.03
N GLU A 132 0.25 -1.32 -12.25
CA GLU A 132 0.63 -2.66 -12.69
C GLU A 132 0.50 -3.68 -11.56
N TYR A 133 0.75 -3.26 -10.31
CA TYR A 133 0.79 -4.17 -9.16
C TYR A 133 -0.01 -3.64 -7.98
N LEU A 134 -0.64 -4.58 -7.25
CA LEU A 134 -1.32 -4.32 -5.98
C LEU A 134 -0.82 -5.27 -4.90
N ILE A 135 -0.59 -4.75 -3.68
CA ILE A 135 -0.40 -5.54 -2.46
C ILE A 135 -1.42 -5.08 -1.42
N LEU A 136 -2.40 -5.93 -1.15
CA LEU A 136 -3.51 -5.63 -0.25
C LEU A 136 -3.43 -6.53 0.97
N ILE A 137 -3.09 -5.96 2.13
CA ILE A 137 -2.96 -6.70 3.39
C ILE A 137 -4.21 -6.45 4.23
N ALA A 138 -4.97 -7.51 4.51
CA ALA A 138 -6.21 -7.47 5.27
C ALA A 138 -7.11 -6.27 4.88
N PRO A 139 -7.42 -6.05 3.57
CA PRO A 139 -8.05 -4.82 3.12
C PRO A 139 -9.48 -4.69 3.62
N SER A 140 -9.84 -3.52 4.17
CA SER A 140 -11.17 -3.22 4.72
C SER A 140 -12.19 -2.95 3.61
N VAL A 141 -12.42 -3.94 2.74
CA VAL A 141 -13.19 -3.80 1.49
C VAL A 141 -14.67 -3.47 1.70
N VAL A 142 -15.31 -4.01 2.74
CA VAL A 142 -16.75 -3.81 3.00
C VAL A 142 -17.03 -2.43 3.57
N ASN A 143 -16.23 -1.98 4.54
CA ASN A 143 -16.50 -0.74 5.27
C ASN A 143 -16.33 0.52 4.40
N LEU A 144 -15.59 0.42 3.30
CA LEU A 144 -15.34 1.52 2.37
C LEU A 144 -15.95 1.29 0.99
N ASP A 145 -16.80 0.28 0.84
CA ASP A 145 -17.37 -0.09 -0.45
C ASP A 145 -16.29 -0.15 -1.56
N ALA A 146 -15.22 -0.89 -1.26
CA ALA A 146 -14.04 -0.94 -2.11
C ALA A 146 -14.38 -1.58 -3.47
N PRO A 147 -13.94 -0.97 -4.57
CA PRO A 147 -14.15 -1.53 -5.90
C PRO A 147 -13.38 -2.83 -6.09
N SER A 148 -13.73 -3.56 -7.14
CA SER A 148 -12.95 -4.71 -7.60
C SER A 148 -11.51 -4.32 -7.94
N VAL A 149 -10.62 -5.31 -7.95
CA VAL A 149 -9.28 -5.16 -8.52
C VAL A 149 -9.43 -4.73 -9.98
N PRO A 150 -8.75 -3.66 -10.44
CA PRO A 150 -8.88 -3.22 -11.83
C PRO A 150 -8.29 -4.26 -12.79
N GLU A 151 -8.94 -4.47 -13.93
CA GLU A 151 -8.47 -5.39 -14.99
C GLU A 151 -7.10 -4.97 -15.56
N THR A 152 -6.73 -3.70 -15.42
CA THR A 152 -5.42 -3.18 -15.84
C THR A 152 -4.27 -3.65 -14.94
N ALA A 153 -4.54 -4.11 -13.72
CA ALA A 153 -3.51 -4.64 -12.84
C ALA A 153 -3.02 -6.00 -13.36
N GLN A 154 -1.73 -6.09 -13.64
CA GLN A 154 -1.10 -7.34 -14.10
C GLN A 154 -1.07 -8.39 -12.98
N TYR A 155 -0.98 -7.93 -11.71
CA TYR A 155 -0.96 -8.81 -10.55
C TYR A 155 -1.45 -8.12 -9.29
N ALA A 156 -2.32 -8.79 -8.55
CA ALA A 156 -2.78 -8.39 -7.23
C ALA A 156 -2.47 -9.48 -6.21
N LEU A 157 -1.67 -9.15 -5.20
CA LEU A 157 -1.40 -10.01 -4.04
C LEU A 157 -2.29 -9.58 -2.88
N ILE A 158 -3.26 -10.42 -2.54
CA ILE A 158 -4.14 -10.21 -1.39
C ILE A 158 -3.71 -11.15 -0.28
N ILE A 159 -3.38 -10.61 0.90
CA ILE A 159 -2.92 -11.39 2.05
C ILE A 159 -3.89 -11.16 3.22
N GLN A 160 -4.31 -12.26 3.86
CA GLN A 160 -5.23 -12.25 4.98
C GLN A 160 -4.74 -13.14 6.12
N GLY A 161 -4.97 -12.72 7.37
CA GLY A 161 -4.84 -13.58 8.53
C GLY A 161 -6.08 -14.46 8.68
N ASP A 162 -5.91 -15.75 8.93
CA ASP A 162 -7.05 -16.66 9.12
C ASP A 162 -7.77 -16.47 10.46
N ARG A 163 -7.15 -15.73 11.39
CA ARG A 163 -7.71 -15.35 12.70
C ARG A 163 -7.96 -13.85 12.83
N ASP A 164 -8.11 -13.15 11.72
CA ASP A 164 -8.42 -11.72 11.72
C ASP A 164 -9.87 -11.51 12.20
N ASP A 165 -10.02 -10.83 13.33
CA ASP A 165 -11.29 -10.51 13.99
C ASP A 165 -11.78 -9.08 13.70
N ILE A 166 -11.00 -8.29 12.99
CA ILE A 166 -11.30 -6.90 12.57
C ILE A 166 -11.81 -6.88 11.12
N VAL A 167 -11.04 -7.44 10.20
CA VAL A 167 -11.46 -7.67 8.81
C VAL A 167 -11.71 -9.17 8.66
N LEU A 168 -12.93 -9.58 8.85
CA LEU A 168 -13.30 -10.99 8.86
C LEU A 168 -12.97 -11.68 7.53
N PRO A 169 -12.28 -12.84 7.55
CA PRO A 169 -11.91 -13.59 6.34
C PRO A 169 -13.08 -13.87 5.40
N ASP A 170 -14.25 -14.23 5.94
CA ASP A 170 -15.46 -14.51 5.15
C ASP A 170 -15.95 -13.29 4.36
N ARG A 171 -15.82 -12.09 4.91
CA ARG A 171 -16.19 -10.84 4.21
C ARG A 171 -15.24 -10.53 3.06
N LEU A 172 -13.95 -10.78 3.26
CA LEU A 172 -12.96 -10.64 2.19
C LEU A 172 -13.17 -11.70 1.10
N LEU A 173 -13.46 -12.95 1.46
CA LEU A 173 -13.81 -14.01 0.51
C LEU A 173 -15.06 -13.66 -0.30
N ALA A 174 -16.11 -13.14 0.35
CA ALA A 174 -17.34 -12.71 -0.34
C ALA A 174 -17.07 -11.59 -1.37
N TRP A 175 -16.14 -10.67 -1.09
CA TRP A 175 -15.73 -9.62 -2.02
C TRP A 175 -14.83 -10.16 -3.15
N ALA A 176 -13.92 -11.11 -2.86
CA ALA A 176 -12.97 -11.65 -3.82
C ALA A 176 -13.58 -12.68 -4.80
N THR A 177 -14.53 -13.48 -4.34
CA THR A 177 -15.13 -14.60 -5.10
C THR A 177 -15.74 -14.17 -6.45
N PRO A 178 -16.58 -13.12 -6.54
CA PRO A 178 -17.21 -12.73 -7.81
C PRO A 178 -16.21 -12.31 -8.89
N GLN A 179 -15.01 -11.88 -8.48
CA GLN A 179 -13.93 -11.42 -9.38
C GLN A 179 -12.81 -12.47 -9.52
N SER A 180 -12.97 -13.67 -8.93
CA SER A 180 -11.99 -14.75 -8.97
C SER A 180 -10.59 -14.36 -8.48
N GLN A 181 -10.51 -13.44 -7.51
CA GLN A 181 -9.24 -12.98 -6.94
C GLN A 181 -8.70 -13.98 -5.91
N PRO A 182 -7.48 -14.50 -6.10
CA PRO A 182 -6.84 -15.37 -5.11
C PRO A 182 -6.51 -14.61 -3.83
N ILE A 183 -6.66 -15.28 -2.68
CA ILE A 183 -6.25 -14.77 -1.38
C ILE A 183 -5.21 -15.70 -0.78
N THR A 184 -4.10 -15.15 -0.31
CA THR A 184 -3.08 -15.88 0.46
C THR A 184 -3.38 -15.76 1.94
N PHE A 185 -3.72 -16.87 2.60
CA PHE A 185 -3.92 -16.89 4.05
C PHE A 185 -2.63 -17.18 4.79
N ILE A 186 -2.36 -16.43 5.88
CA ILE A 186 -1.27 -16.71 6.82
C ILE A 186 -1.88 -17.39 8.07
N PRO A 187 -1.60 -18.70 8.30
CA PRO A 187 -2.16 -19.45 9.42
C PRO A 187 -1.77 -18.86 10.79
N GLY A 188 -2.78 -18.70 11.65
CA GLY A 188 -2.65 -18.18 13.00
C GLY A 188 -2.33 -16.68 13.07
N ALA A 189 -2.45 -15.95 11.96
CA ALA A 189 -2.29 -14.51 11.96
C ALA A 189 -3.61 -13.81 12.32
N GLU A 190 -3.54 -12.85 13.24
CA GLU A 190 -4.59 -11.87 13.52
C GLU A 190 -4.38 -10.61 12.65
N HIS A 191 -5.24 -9.59 12.81
CA HIS A 191 -5.25 -8.41 11.94
C HIS A 191 -3.89 -7.71 11.80
N PHE A 192 -3.14 -7.55 12.89
CA PHE A 192 -1.85 -6.83 12.90
C PHE A 192 -0.64 -7.73 12.64
N PHE A 193 -0.85 -9.00 12.35
CA PHE A 193 0.21 -9.97 12.04
C PHE A 193 1.29 -10.07 13.13
N HIS A 194 0.94 -9.94 14.42
CA HIS A 194 1.90 -10.07 15.51
C HIS A 194 2.58 -11.45 15.48
N GLY A 195 3.92 -11.45 15.58
CA GLY A 195 4.72 -12.67 15.44
C GLY A 195 4.74 -13.31 14.04
N LYS A 196 4.08 -12.70 13.03
CA LYS A 196 3.98 -13.20 11.66
C LYS A 196 4.56 -12.27 10.60
N LEU A 197 5.13 -11.12 10.98
CA LEU A 197 5.68 -10.13 10.04
C LEU A 197 6.79 -10.69 9.15
N ALA A 198 7.62 -11.62 9.67
CA ALA A 198 8.65 -12.29 8.87
C ALA A 198 8.03 -13.18 7.79
N ILE A 199 6.92 -13.86 8.10
CA ILE A 199 6.18 -14.69 7.12
C ILE A 199 5.53 -13.77 6.08
N LEU A 200 4.90 -12.68 6.51
CA LEU A 200 4.32 -11.66 5.62
C LEU A 200 5.36 -11.14 4.61
N LYS A 201 6.55 -10.75 5.10
CA LYS A 201 7.67 -10.35 4.25
C LYS A 201 8.02 -11.43 3.23
N GLN A 202 8.18 -12.69 3.68
CA GLN A 202 8.57 -13.80 2.80
C GLN A 202 7.52 -14.09 1.72
N VAL A 203 6.23 -14.00 2.05
CA VAL A 203 5.14 -14.13 1.07
C VAL A 203 5.26 -13.08 -0.03
N ILE A 204 5.50 -11.82 0.34
CA ILE A 204 5.66 -10.72 -0.62
C ILE A 204 6.90 -10.94 -1.50
N LEU A 205 8.06 -11.26 -0.89
CA LEU A 205 9.30 -11.51 -1.65
C LEU A 205 9.12 -12.65 -2.66
N ASN A 206 8.51 -13.77 -2.26
CA ASN A 206 8.29 -14.91 -3.14
C ASN A 206 7.33 -14.57 -4.28
N ALA A 207 6.30 -13.76 -4.02
CA ALA A 207 5.33 -13.36 -5.04
C ALA A 207 5.94 -12.47 -6.12
N PHE A 208 6.92 -11.63 -5.77
CA PHE A 208 7.49 -10.64 -6.69
C PHE A 208 8.86 -11.00 -7.26
N LYS A 209 9.58 -11.98 -6.68
CA LYS A 209 10.96 -12.34 -7.06
C LYS A 209 11.19 -12.56 -8.56
N ASN A 210 10.17 -13.04 -9.28
CA ASN A 210 10.25 -13.36 -10.71
C ASN A 210 9.30 -12.52 -11.57
N ARG A 211 8.72 -11.44 -11.02
CA ARG A 211 7.76 -10.59 -11.74
C ARG A 211 8.32 -9.20 -12.07
N ILE A 212 9.40 -8.83 -11.40
CA ILE A 212 10.05 -7.52 -11.51
C ILE A 212 11.55 -7.68 -11.74
#